data_5c399ba29fb59d8b37f6845294804344
#
_entry.id   5c399ba29fb59d8b37f6845294804344
#
_cell.length_a   1.000
_cell.length_b   1.000
_cell.length_c   1.000
_cell.angle_alpha   90.00
_cell.angle_beta   90.00
_cell.angle_gamma   90.00
#
_symmetry.space_group_name_H-M   'P 1'
#
loop_
_entity.id
_entity.type
_entity.pdbx_description
1 polymer ?
#
loop_
_entity_poly.entity_id
_entity_poly.type
_entity_poly.pdbx_seq_one_letter_code
_entity_poly.pdbx_strand_id
1 'polypeptide(L)'
;GCSSSEILGEHIGKGSSPETGVVVAEAILKVLNENGIYLAAQCCEHLNRALVVERAAAEKYMLDEVCVRPMPKAGGSFATAVYDRMSDPVMVEHVKAHAGMDIGCTLIGMHLKDVAVPLRLSVKKIGDALVTAAYTRPKLIGGVRAHYPE
;
A
#
# COMPACT_ATOMS: atom_id res chain seq x y z
N GLY A 1 1.36 1.16 -2.63
CA GLY A 1 1.32 2.54 -3.17
C GLY A 1 0.98 2.56 -4.64
N CYS A 2 0.30 3.60 -5.10
CA CYS A 2 -0.09 3.71 -6.51
C CYS A 2 -0.12 5.17 -6.96
N SER A 3 0.52 5.45 -8.08
CA SER A 3 0.47 6.73 -8.78
C SER A 3 -0.37 6.62 -10.05
N SER A 4 -1.56 7.22 -10.04
CA SER A 4 -2.40 7.32 -11.25
C SER A 4 -1.73 8.14 -12.36
N SER A 5 -0.92 9.14 -12.02
CA SER A 5 -0.14 9.92 -12.98
C SER A 5 0.86 9.05 -13.73
N GLU A 6 1.66 8.26 -13.02
CA GLU A 6 2.65 7.35 -13.63
C GLU A 6 1.98 6.28 -14.51
N ILE A 7 0.79 5.79 -14.14
CA ILE A 7 0.01 4.84 -14.96
C ILE A 7 -0.32 5.46 -16.33
N LEU A 8 -0.63 6.76 -16.35
CA LEU A 8 -0.99 7.51 -17.56
C LEU A 8 0.24 8.07 -18.32
N GLY A 9 1.45 7.77 -17.89
CA GLY A 9 2.68 8.26 -18.52
C GLY A 9 3.06 9.70 -18.15
N GLU A 10 2.43 10.23 -17.09
CA GLU A 10 2.71 11.55 -16.55
C GLU A 10 3.61 11.46 -15.33
N HIS A 11 4.38 12.50 -15.04
CA HIS A 11 5.15 12.56 -13.80
C HIS A 11 4.25 12.52 -12.58
N ILE A 12 4.70 11.82 -11.52
CA ILE A 12 3.98 11.68 -10.27
C ILE A 12 3.44 13.03 -9.76
N GLY A 13 2.15 13.06 -9.43
CA GLY A 13 1.47 14.25 -8.93
C GLY A 13 1.06 15.30 -9.98
N LYS A 14 1.42 15.13 -11.27
CA LYS A 14 1.09 16.10 -12.32
C LYS A 14 -0.13 15.76 -13.16
N GLY A 15 -0.48 14.49 -13.27
CA GLY A 15 -1.60 13.99 -14.06
C GLY A 15 -2.54 13.11 -13.23
N SER A 16 -2.85 13.50 -11.99
CA SER A 16 -3.71 12.70 -11.11
C SER A 16 -5.08 12.46 -11.75
N SER A 17 -5.46 11.19 -11.90
CA SER A 17 -6.75 10.77 -12.47
C SER A 17 -7.56 10.01 -11.42
N PRO A 18 -8.67 10.60 -10.96
CA PRO A 18 -9.61 9.90 -10.08
C PRO A 18 -10.16 8.61 -10.70
N GLU A 19 -10.47 8.61 -11.99
CA GLU A 19 -11.00 7.46 -12.72
C GLU A 19 -9.99 6.29 -12.72
N THR A 20 -8.73 6.57 -13.00
CA THR A 20 -7.65 5.56 -12.92
C THR A 20 -7.50 5.04 -11.49
N GLY A 21 -7.56 5.93 -10.50
CA GLY A 21 -7.53 5.55 -9.08
C GLY A 21 -8.66 4.59 -8.70
N VAL A 22 -9.86 4.85 -9.20
CA VAL A 22 -11.05 4.01 -9.00
C VAL A 22 -10.84 2.62 -9.59
N VAL A 23 -10.46 2.52 -10.84
CA VAL A 23 -10.27 1.23 -11.53
C VAL A 23 -9.24 0.35 -10.80
N VAL A 24 -8.11 0.95 -10.40
CA VAL A 24 -7.07 0.22 -9.67
C VAL A 24 -7.55 -0.19 -8.27
N ALA A 25 -8.23 0.71 -7.55
CA ALA A 25 -8.76 0.42 -6.21
C ALA A 25 -9.76 -0.75 -6.24
N GLU A 26 -10.70 -0.73 -7.17
CA GLU A 26 -11.71 -1.80 -7.31
C GLU A 26 -11.09 -3.15 -7.65
N ALA A 27 -10.14 -3.17 -8.59
CA ALA A 27 -9.44 -4.39 -8.96
C ALA A 27 -8.65 -5.00 -7.79
N ILE A 28 -7.93 -4.17 -7.05
CA ILE A 28 -7.13 -4.62 -5.89
C ILE A 28 -8.05 -5.07 -4.75
N LEU A 29 -9.03 -4.26 -4.36
CA LEU A 29 -9.96 -4.58 -3.28
C LEU A 29 -10.72 -5.88 -3.54
N LYS A 30 -11.17 -6.10 -4.79
CA LYS A 30 -11.85 -7.35 -5.16
C LYS A 30 -10.97 -8.56 -4.84
N VAL A 31 -9.74 -8.60 -5.37
CA VAL A 31 -8.83 -9.75 -5.18
C VAL A 31 -8.47 -9.94 -3.71
N LEU A 32 -8.19 -8.87 -2.98
CA LEU A 32 -7.79 -8.95 -1.57
C LEU A 32 -8.97 -9.41 -0.70
N ASN A 33 -10.17 -8.89 -0.92
CA ASN A 33 -11.36 -9.29 -0.17
C ASN A 33 -11.73 -10.77 -0.41
N GLU A 34 -11.65 -11.24 -1.66
CA GLU A 34 -11.86 -12.66 -1.99
C GLU A 34 -10.88 -13.60 -1.27
N ASN A 35 -9.71 -13.09 -0.90
CA ASN A 35 -8.66 -13.86 -0.21
C ASN A 35 -8.53 -13.52 1.29
N GLY A 36 -9.40 -12.70 1.86
CA GLY A 36 -9.36 -12.32 3.27
C GLY A 36 -8.12 -11.54 3.68
N ILE A 37 -7.58 -10.72 2.76
CA ILE A 37 -6.36 -9.94 2.96
C ILE A 37 -6.72 -8.47 3.16
N TYR A 38 -6.24 -7.86 4.25
CA TYR A 38 -6.39 -6.43 4.49
C TYR A 38 -5.48 -5.61 3.57
N LEU A 39 -6.02 -4.51 3.07
CA LEU A 39 -5.28 -3.50 2.32
C LEU A 39 -4.87 -2.34 3.23
N ALA A 40 -3.64 -1.87 3.08
CA ALA A 40 -3.18 -0.58 3.56
C ALA A 40 -2.78 0.26 2.34
N ALA A 41 -3.57 1.26 1.98
CA ALA A 41 -3.32 2.11 0.82
C ALA A 41 -2.58 3.38 1.23
N GLN A 42 -1.35 3.54 0.72
CA GLN A 42 -0.51 4.69 1.04
C GLN A 42 -1.05 5.98 0.42
N CYS A 43 -1.10 7.03 1.22
CA CYS A 43 -1.28 8.40 0.76
C CYS A 43 0.05 9.04 0.32
N CYS A 44 -0.04 10.22 -0.33
CA CYS A 44 1.13 10.99 -0.71
C CYS A 44 1.76 11.72 0.49
N GLU A 45 2.87 12.41 0.23
CA GLU A 45 3.60 13.20 1.23
C GLU A 45 2.79 14.33 1.86
N HIS A 46 1.77 14.87 1.19
CA HIS A 46 0.89 15.89 1.75
C HIS A 46 0.10 15.39 2.98
N LEU A 47 -0.10 14.07 3.08
CA LEU A 47 -0.64 13.42 4.27
C LEU A 47 0.42 12.58 5.00
N ASN A 48 1.68 12.99 4.93
CA ASN A 48 2.81 12.35 5.60
C ASN A 48 2.92 10.84 5.34
N ARG A 49 2.47 10.37 4.17
CA ARG A 49 2.43 8.95 3.82
C ARG A 49 1.55 8.09 4.75
N ALA A 50 0.58 8.69 5.45
CA ALA A 50 -0.44 7.95 6.19
C ALA A 50 -1.19 6.97 5.28
N LEU A 51 -1.80 5.95 5.86
CA LEU A 51 -2.41 4.86 5.11
C LEU A 51 -3.90 4.72 5.43
N VAL A 52 -4.66 4.39 4.41
CA VAL A 52 -6.06 3.98 4.54
C VAL A 52 -6.11 2.50 4.84
N VAL A 53 -6.81 2.12 5.90
CA VAL A 53 -7.07 0.71 6.26
C VAL A 53 -8.52 0.53 6.70
N GLU A 54 -9.02 -0.70 6.71
CA GLU A 54 -10.26 -1.01 7.43
C GLU A 54 -10.04 -0.93 8.94
N ARG A 55 -11.03 -0.44 9.68
CA ARG A 55 -10.99 -0.38 11.16
C ARG A 55 -10.65 -1.73 11.77
N ALA A 56 -11.21 -2.81 11.25
CA ALA A 56 -10.89 -4.16 11.71
C ALA A 56 -9.39 -4.51 11.59
N ALA A 57 -8.69 -3.96 10.60
CA ALA A 57 -7.23 -4.09 10.49
C ALA A 57 -6.51 -3.22 11.53
N ALA A 58 -6.95 -1.98 11.72
CA ALA A 58 -6.38 -1.09 12.73
C ALA A 58 -6.47 -1.71 14.14
N GLU A 59 -7.63 -2.22 14.50
CA GLU A 59 -7.86 -2.92 15.79
C GLU A 59 -7.01 -4.20 15.91
N LYS A 60 -7.03 -5.05 14.88
CA LYS A 60 -6.28 -6.32 14.87
C LYS A 60 -4.78 -6.13 15.07
N TYR A 61 -4.22 -5.09 14.46
CA TYR A 61 -2.79 -4.81 14.48
C TYR A 61 -2.40 -3.69 15.46
N MET A 62 -3.36 -3.19 16.25
CA MET A 62 -3.15 -2.13 17.25
C MET A 62 -2.46 -0.90 16.64
N LEU A 63 -3.02 -0.41 15.52
CA LEU A 63 -2.48 0.73 14.80
C LEU A 63 -3.06 2.04 15.36
N ASP A 64 -2.22 3.07 15.41
CA ASP A 64 -2.63 4.40 15.85
C ASP A 64 -3.41 5.13 14.75
N GLU A 65 -4.67 5.45 15.02
CA GLU A 65 -5.52 6.21 14.10
C GLU A 65 -5.14 7.69 14.09
N VAL A 66 -5.23 8.30 12.91
CA VAL A 66 -5.05 9.75 12.72
C VAL A 66 -6.29 10.36 12.10
N CYS A 67 -6.61 11.60 12.49
CA CYS A 67 -7.80 12.30 12.06
C CYS A 67 -7.54 13.09 10.77
N VAL A 68 -7.59 12.39 9.63
CA VAL A 68 -7.47 13.00 8.30
C VAL A 68 -8.26 12.15 7.30
N ARG A 69 -8.69 12.76 6.20
CA ARG A 69 -9.32 12.07 5.07
C ARG A 69 -8.53 12.35 3.79
N PRO A 70 -8.22 11.33 2.98
CA PRO A 70 -7.56 11.55 1.71
C PRO A 70 -8.48 12.22 0.69
N MET A 71 -7.88 13.07 -0.14
CA MET A 71 -8.51 13.73 -1.28
C MET A 71 -7.62 13.56 -2.51
N PRO A 72 -8.14 13.66 -3.74
CA PRO A 72 -7.33 13.45 -4.95
C PRO A 72 -6.07 14.31 -5.02
N LYS A 73 -6.11 15.54 -4.48
CA LYS A 73 -4.98 16.48 -4.44
C LYS A 73 -4.16 16.43 -3.14
N ALA A 74 -4.62 15.67 -2.14
CA ALA A 74 -3.93 15.48 -0.86
C ALA A 74 -4.21 14.05 -0.36
N GLY A 75 -3.31 13.13 -0.64
CA GLY A 75 -3.45 11.69 -0.42
C GLY A 75 -3.39 10.89 -1.72
N GLY A 76 -3.91 11.46 -2.80
CA GLY A 76 -3.88 10.88 -4.14
C GLY A 76 -5.15 10.13 -4.52
N SER A 77 -5.36 9.97 -5.83
CA SER A 77 -6.59 9.38 -6.40
C SER A 77 -6.82 7.94 -5.95
N PHE A 78 -5.76 7.13 -5.87
CA PHE A 78 -5.88 5.73 -5.43
C PHE A 78 -6.31 5.62 -3.97
N ALA A 79 -5.62 6.30 -3.04
CA ALA A 79 -5.95 6.25 -1.62
C ALA A 79 -7.36 6.81 -1.35
N THR A 80 -7.76 7.88 -2.05
CA THR A 80 -9.13 8.41 -1.98
C THR A 80 -10.15 7.38 -2.44
N ALA A 81 -9.92 6.75 -3.59
CA ALA A 81 -10.82 5.73 -4.12
C ALA A 81 -10.94 4.49 -3.20
N VAL A 82 -9.84 4.09 -2.55
CA VAL A 82 -9.86 3.01 -1.55
C VAL A 82 -10.68 3.43 -0.32
N TYR A 83 -10.46 4.63 0.21
CA TYR A 83 -11.20 5.15 1.36
C TYR A 83 -12.71 5.15 1.10
N ASP A 84 -13.14 5.60 -0.07
CA ASP A 84 -14.55 5.69 -0.43
C ASP A 84 -15.22 4.33 -0.68
N ARG A 85 -14.45 3.24 -0.81
CA ARG A 85 -14.91 1.87 -1.12
C ARG A 85 -14.76 0.87 0.01
N MET A 86 -13.99 1.18 1.01
CA MET A 86 -13.95 0.41 2.24
C MET A 86 -15.24 0.58 3.04
N SER A 87 -15.64 -0.42 3.78
CA SER A 87 -16.89 -0.39 4.57
C SER A 87 -16.77 0.45 5.82
N ASP A 88 -15.62 0.43 6.49
CA ASP A 88 -15.31 1.24 7.67
C ASP A 88 -13.84 1.72 7.61
N PRO A 89 -13.55 2.69 6.70
CA PRO A 89 -12.19 3.16 6.49
C PRO A 89 -11.71 4.04 7.65
N VAL A 90 -10.49 3.81 8.07
CA VAL A 90 -9.77 4.69 8.99
C VAL A 90 -8.40 5.03 8.42
N MET A 91 -7.83 6.12 8.93
CA MET A 91 -6.47 6.51 8.60
C MET A 91 -5.53 6.14 9.73
N VAL A 92 -4.39 5.58 9.39
CA VAL A 92 -3.33 5.27 10.35
C VAL A 92 -2.00 5.88 9.92
N GLU A 93 -1.16 6.22 10.89
CA GLU A 93 0.14 6.83 10.61
C GLU A 93 1.12 5.81 10.05
N HIS A 94 1.18 4.64 10.64
CA HIS A 94 2.15 3.60 10.30
C HIS A 94 1.52 2.21 10.23
N VAL A 95 2.12 1.36 9.39
CA VAL A 95 1.84 -0.08 9.37
C VAL A 95 3.16 -0.86 9.30
N LYS A 96 3.08 -2.15 9.62
CA LYS A 96 4.13 -3.15 9.37
C LYS A 96 3.54 -4.27 8.51
N ALA A 97 3.42 -3.99 7.22
CA ALA A 97 2.78 -4.89 6.27
C ALA A 97 3.62 -6.13 5.96
N HIS A 98 2.95 -7.26 5.72
CA HIS A 98 3.60 -8.54 5.41
C HIS A 98 4.04 -8.65 3.94
N ALA A 99 3.41 -7.88 3.07
CA ALA A 99 3.76 -7.77 1.65
C ALA A 99 3.38 -6.38 1.15
N GLY A 100 3.92 -5.98 0.01
CA GLY A 100 3.59 -4.71 -0.60
C GLY A 100 3.81 -4.70 -2.10
N MET A 101 3.05 -3.82 -2.74
CA MET A 101 3.18 -3.53 -4.17
C MET A 101 3.31 -2.02 -4.35
N ASP A 102 4.27 -1.63 -5.18
CA ASP A 102 4.51 -0.25 -5.58
C ASP A 102 4.22 -0.11 -7.08
N ILE A 103 3.27 0.74 -7.41
CA ILE A 103 2.84 1.04 -8.77
C ILE A 103 3.19 2.49 -9.07
N GLY A 104 4.33 2.71 -9.74
CA GLY A 104 4.78 4.04 -10.13
C GLY A 104 5.78 4.69 -9.17
N CYS A 105 6.67 3.90 -8.57
CA CYS A 105 7.79 4.38 -7.74
C CYS A 105 7.35 5.27 -6.57
N THR A 106 6.32 4.87 -5.85
CA THR A 106 5.73 5.61 -4.73
C THR A 106 6.47 5.43 -3.40
N LEU A 107 7.47 4.55 -3.36
CA LEU A 107 8.33 4.28 -2.20
C LEU A 107 7.55 3.72 -0.99
N ILE A 108 7.10 2.47 -1.10
CA ILE A 108 6.33 1.79 -0.03
C ILE A 108 7.19 1.05 1.01
N GLY A 109 8.49 0.99 0.82
CA GLY A 109 9.38 0.16 1.65
C GLY A 109 9.29 0.46 3.15
N MET A 110 9.04 1.71 3.53
CA MET A 110 8.88 2.13 4.92
C MET A 110 7.70 1.46 5.64
N HIS A 111 6.74 0.95 4.89
CA HIS A 111 5.52 0.32 5.43
C HIS A 111 5.64 -1.19 5.60
N LEU A 112 6.72 -1.79 5.12
CA LEU A 112 6.94 -3.23 5.23
C LEU A 112 7.60 -3.58 6.56
N LYS A 113 7.21 -4.72 7.12
CA LYS A 113 7.96 -5.27 8.26
C LYS A 113 9.30 -5.86 7.78
N ASP A 114 10.25 -5.89 8.68
CA ASP A 114 11.53 -6.53 8.40
C ASP A 114 11.38 -8.07 8.44
N VAL A 115 11.97 -8.79 7.55
CA VAL A 115 12.87 -8.41 6.45
C VAL A 115 12.09 -8.44 5.14
N ALA A 116 12.07 -7.32 4.41
CA ALA A 116 11.47 -7.27 3.09
C ALA A 116 12.35 -7.98 2.04
N VAL A 117 11.73 -8.82 1.23
CA VAL A 117 12.38 -9.58 0.17
C VAL A 117 11.73 -9.24 -1.17
N PRO A 118 12.50 -8.88 -2.20
CA PRO A 118 11.94 -8.57 -3.52
C PRO A 118 11.17 -9.76 -4.11
N LEU A 119 9.95 -9.51 -4.55
CA LEU A 119 9.15 -10.46 -5.32
C LEU A 119 9.23 -10.12 -6.80
N ARG A 120 9.70 -11.07 -7.60
CA ARG A 120 9.82 -10.89 -9.04
C ARG A 120 8.52 -11.27 -9.73
N LEU A 121 7.78 -10.23 -10.14
CA LEU A 121 6.53 -10.40 -10.89
C LEU A 121 6.81 -10.61 -12.37
N SER A 122 5.92 -11.32 -13.08
CA SER A 122 5.89 -11.39 -14.54
C SER A 122 5.47 -10.06 -15.16
N VAL A 123 4.46 -9.40 -14.56
CA VAL A 123 4.02 -8.06 -14.95
C VAL A 123 4.99 -7.02 -14.39
N LYS A 124 5.58 -6.21 -15.27
CA LYS A 124 6.56 -5.18 -14.92
C LYS A 124 5.98 -3.78 -14.93
N LYS A 125 4.85 -3.58 -15.59
CA LYS A 125 4.18 -2.28 -15.72
C LYS A 125 2.67 -2.45 -15.65
N ILE A 126 2.01 -1.39 -15.16
CA ILE A 126 0.57 -1.16 -15.29
C ILE A 126 0.44 0.20 -15.97
N GLY A 127 -0.07 0.21 -17.22
CA GLY A 127 0.11 1.37 -18.08
C GLY A 127 1.61 1.66 -18.26
N ASP A 128 2.04 2.88 -18.01
CA ASP A 128 3.46 3.27 -18.04
C ASP A 128 4.15 3.15 -16.68
N ALA A 129 3.40 2.99 -15.58
CA ALA A 129 3.94 2.85 -14.24
C ALA A 129 4.72 1.56 -14.06
N LEU A 130 5.94 1.66 -13.55
CA LEU A 130 6.71 0.49 -13.11
C LEU A 130 6.04 -0.15 -11.91
N VAL A 131 6.06 -1.49 -11.87
CA VAL A 131 5.54 -2.27 -10.74
C VAL A 131 6.67 -3.02 -10.06
N THR A 132 6.81 -2.78 -8.77
CA THR A 132 7.68 -3.58 -7.90
C THR A 132 6.86 -4.18 -6.75
N ALA A 133 7.29 -5.32 -6.23
CA ALA A 133 6.63 -5.98 -5.13
C ALA A 133 7.64 -6.62 -4.18
N ALA A 134 7.23 -6.77 -2.94
CA ALA A 134 7.99 -7.45 -1.91
C ALA A 134 7.06 -8.28 -1.02
N TYR A 135 7.59 -9.34 -0.46
CA TYR A 135 7.03 -10.04 0.70
C TYR A 135 8.00 -9.95 1.86
N THR A 136 7.61 -10.39 3.03
CA THR A 136 8.48 -10.35 4.21
C THR A 136 8.70 -11.75 4.78
N ARG A 137 9.86 -11.96 5.37
CA ARG A 137 10.21 -13.17 6.10
C ARG A 137 10.62 -12.82 7.53
N PRO A 138 10.56 -13.77 8.47
CA PRO A 138 11.10 -13.57 9.82
C PRO A 138 12.59 -13.21 9.80
N LYS A 139 12.99 -12.41 10.78
CA LYS A 139 14.41 -12.11 11.03
C LYS A 139 15.13 -13.36 11.51
N LEU A 140 16.37 -13.54 11.07
CA LEU A 140 17.29 -14.52 11.62
C LEU A 140 18.11 -13.85 12.72
N ILE A 141 17.56 -13.80 13.94
CA ILE A 141 18.18 -13.13 15.08
C ILE A 141 18.66 -14.18 16.07
N GLY A 142 19.95 -14.15 16.40
CA GLY A 142 20.57 -15.03 17.37
C GLY A 142 22.09 -14.98 17.29
N GLY A 143 22.75 -15.90 17.98
CA GLY A 143 24.20 -16.07 17.99
C GLY A 143 24.57 -17.53 17.80
N VAL A 144 25.81 -17.88 18.12
CA VAL A 144 26.34 -19.25 17.91
C VAL A 144 25.55 -20.35 18.61
N ARG A 145 24.70 -20.01 19.58
CA ARG A 145 23.83 -20.96 20.28
C ARG A 145 22.40 -21.02 19.71
N ALA A 146 22.08 -20.17 18.72
CA ALA A 146 20.76 -20.16 18.14
C ALA A 146 20.58 -21.30 17.14
N HIS A 147 19.36 -21.87 17.13
CA HIS A 147 18.92 -22.82 16.14
C HIS A 147 17.81 -22.19 15.31
N TYR A 148 17.88 -22.29 13.99
CA TYR A 148 16.89 -21.75 13.07
C TYR A 148 16.11 -22.90 12.44
N PRO A 149 14.77 -22.83 12.39
CA PRO A 149 13.96 -23.82 11.67
C PRO A 149 14.26 -23.73 10.16
N GLU A 150 14.22 -24.89 9.50
CA GLU A 150 14.34 -25.00 8.05
C GLU A 150 13.07 -24.50 7.32
#